data_037ffb132f300cfb53d5e92d53a18ce3
#
_entry.id   037ffb132f300cfb53d5e92d53a18ce3
#
_cell.length_a   1.000
_cell.length_b   1.000
_cell.length_c   1.000
_cell.angle_alpha   90.00
_cell.angle_beta   90.00
_cell.angle_gamma   90.00
#
_symmetry.space_group_name_H-M   'P 1'
#
loop_
_entity.id
_entity.type
_entity.pdbx_description
1 polymer ?
#
loop_
_entity_poly.entity_id
_entity_poly.type
_entity_poly.pdbx_seq_one_letter_code
_entity_poly.pdbx_strand_id
1 'polypeptide(L)'
;VDDLQEQGSAHLGTQEFSSGVFYRYANINLAQLQENLGGASREQALEIATHVVHMLATEVPGAKQRTYAAFNPADMVMVNFSDMPLFMANAFEKAVKAKDGFLQPSLQAFNQYWDRVANGYGLNGAAAQFSLSDVDPITGQVQQMPTLEQLKSWVRNNGEA
;
A
#
# COMPACT_ATOMS: atom_id res chain seq x y z
N VAL A 1 -2.53 -64.76 -0.79
CA VAL A 1 -2.86 -63.79 -1.83
C VAL A 1 -2.68 -62.43 -1.18
N ASP A 2 -1.53 -61.81 -1.43
CA ASP A 2 -1.18 -60.51 -0.88
C ASP A 2 -1.90 -59.42 -1.67
N ASP A 3 -2.92 -58.84 -1.07
CA ASP A 3 -3.45 -57.52 -1.47
C ASP A 3 -2.45 -56.46 -1.02
N LEU A 4 -1.44 -56.22 -1.82
CA LEU A 4 -0.69 -55.01 -1.78
C LEU A 4 -1.59 -53.89 -2.30
N GLN A 5 -2.41 -53.35 -1.42
CA GLN A 5 -3.04 -52.07 -1.71
C GLN A 5 -1.92 -51.03 -1.82
N GLU A 6 -1.59 -50.66 -3.03
CA GLU A 6 -0.79 -49.48 -3.31
C GLU A 6 -1.53 -48.28 -2.74
N GLN A 7 -1.12 -47.84 -1.56
CA GLN A 7 -1.52 -46.52 -1.03
C GLN A 7 -0.76 -45.47 -1.78
N GLY A 8 -1.10 -45.30 -3.05
CA GLY A 8 -0.71 -44.10 -3.80
C GLY A 8 -1.41 -42.88 -3.22
N SER A 9 -0.73 -41.77 -3.24
CA SER A 9 -1.31 -40.48 -2.81
C SER A 9 -2.64 -40.26 -3.52
N ALA A 10 -3.74 -40.29 -2.76
CA ALA A 10 -5.10 -40.12 -3.30
C ALA A 10 -5.39 -38.72 -3.86
N HIS A 11 -4.46 -37.78 -3.74
CA HIS A 11 -4.62 -36.42 -4.21
C HIS A 11 -3.30 -35.84 -4.69
N LEU A 12 -3.12 -35.75 -5.99
CA LEU A 12 -2.13 -34.90 -6.63
C LEU A 12 -2.82 -33.57 -6.92
N GLY A 13 -2.64 -32.58 -6.02
CA GLY A 13 -3.09 -31.22 -6.25
C GLY A 13 -1.95 -30.38 -6.81
N THR A 14 -2.11 -29.85 -8.01
CA THR A 14 -1.20 -28.84 -8.55
C THR A 14 -1.65 -27.47 -8.05
N GLN A 15 -0.77 -26.73 -7.43
CA GLN A 15 -1.03 -25.35 -7.03
C GLN A 15 -0.18 -24.42 -7.87
N GLU A 16 -0.85 -23.61 -8.66
CA GLU A 16 -0.21 -22.59 -9.49
C GLU A 16 0.02 -21.32 -8.65
N PHE A 17 1.18 -20.72 -8.85
CA PHE A 17 1.56 -19.47 -8.21
C PHE A 17 1.93 -18.45 -9.28
N SER A 18 1.53 -17.20 -9.04
CA SER A 18 1.92 -16.08 -9.87
C SER A 18 2.55 -15.00 -9.00
N SER A 19 3.44 -14.22 -9.56
CA SER A 19 3.96 -13.00 -8.96
C SER A 19 3.29 -11.78 -9.60
N GLY A 20 3.16 -10.70 -8.83
CA GLY A 20 2.56 -9.47 -9.32
C GLY A 20 2.85 -8.31 -8.38
N VAL A 21 2.49 -7.11 -8.82
CA VAL A 21 2.48 -5.92 -7.97
C VAL A 21 1.12 -5.83 -7.30
N PHE A 22 1.13 -5.68 -5.98
CA PHE A 22 -0.08 -5.61 -5.18
C PHE A 22 -0.30 -4.18 -4.69
N TYR A 23 -1.51 -3.69 -4.88
CA TYR A 23 -1.97 -2.43 -4.34
C TYR A 23 -2.73 -2.67 -3.04
N ARG A 24 -2.35 -1.94 -1.99
CA ARG A 24 -3.06 -1.91 -0.71
C ARG A 24 -3.63 -0.52 -0.47
N TYR A 25 -4.78 -0.48 0.15
CA TYR A 25 -5.45 0.76 0.50
C TYR A 25 -6.07 0.66 1.89
N ALA A 26 -5.96 1.72 2.65
CA ALA A 26 -6.72 1.93 3.87
C ALA A 26 -7.17 3.40 3.95
N ASN A 27 -8.28 3.61 4.62
CA ASN A 27 -8.80 4.92 4.95
C ASN A 27 -9.08 4.97 6.45
N ILE A 28 -8.72 6.06 7.10
CA ILE A 28 -8.95 6.31 8.51
C ILE A 28 -9.68 7.64 8.66
N ASN A 29 -10.88 7.59 9.19
CA ASN A 29 -11.58 8.80 9.64
C ASN A 29 -11.05 9.18 11.03
N LEU A 30 -10.17 10.18 11.10
CA LEU A 30 -9.53 10.58 12.35
C LEU A 30 -10.52 11.11 13.38
N ALA A 31 -11.55 11.84 12.96
CA ALA A 31 -12.59 12.35 13.88
C ALA A 31 -13.37 11.18 14.51
N GLN A 32 -13.81 10.23 13.69
CA GLN A 32 -14.50 9.03 14.16
C GLN A 32 -13.60 8.18 15.06
N LEU A 33 -12.32 8.08 14.76
CA LEU A 33 -11.35 7.38 15.60
C LEU A 33 -11.23 8.02 16.97
N GLN A 34 -11.14 9.35 17.05
CA GLN A 34 -11.11 10.08 18.31
C GLN A 34 -12.36 9.83 19.16
N GLU A 35 -13.55 9.83 18.56
CA GLU A 35 -14.80 9.52 19.22
C GLU A 35 -14.83 8.07 19.74
N ASN A 36 -14.46 7.11 18.91
CA ASN A 36 -14.42 5.68 19.27
C ASN A 36 -13.45 5.38 20.41
N LEU A 37 -12.42 6.20 20.58
CA LEU A 37 -11.45 6.13 21.66
C LEU A 37 -11.88 6.91 22.92
N GLY A 38 -13.14 7.32 23.00
CA GLY A 38 -13.68 8.04 24.16
C GLY A 38 -13.26 9.50 24.24
N GLY A 39 -13.04 10.16 23.10
CA GLY A 39 -12.63 11.56 23.02
C GLY A 39 -11.10 11.74 23.07
N ALA A 40 -10.36 10.83 22.48
CA ALA A 40 -8.91 10.92 22.38
C ALA A 40 -8.47 12.19 21.65
N SER A 41 -7.27 12.66 21.95
CA SER A 41 -6.69 13.81 21.26
C SER A 41 -6.36 13.48 19.80
N ARG A 42 -6.18 14.52 18.97
CA ARG A 42 -5.77 14.33 17.58
C ARG A 42 -4.38 13.69 17.49
N GLU A 43 -3.46 14.04 18.39
CA GLU A 43 -2.12 13.44 18.45
C GLU A 43 -2.20 11.93 18.71
N GLN A 44 -3.08 11.49 19.60
CA GLN A 44 -3.30 10.05 19.85
C GLN A 44 -3.87 9.33 18.63
N ALA A 45 -4.82 9.95 17.91
CA ALA A 45 -5.37 9.40 16.68
C ALA A 45 -4.31 9.33 15.57
N LEU A 46 -3.44 10.33 15.44
CA LEU A 46 -2.33 10.36 14.49
C LEU A 46 -1.26 9.32 14.82
N GLU A 47 -1.00 9.06 16.10
CA GLU A 47 -0.08 7.99 16.50
C GLU A 47 -0.62 6.62 16.04
N ILE A 48 -1.91 6.35 16.22
CA ILE A 48 -2.54 5.13 15.71
C ILE A 48 -2.47 5.06 14.17
N ALA A 49 -2.78 6.17 13.48
CA ALA A 49 -2.65 6.23 12.03
C ALA A 49 -1.22 5.94 11.56
N THR A 50 -0.23 6.43 12.28
CA THR A 50 1.20 6.15 12.02
C THR A 50 1.53 4.66 12.16
N HIS A 51 0.98 3.98 13.16
CA HIS A 51 1.13 2.52 13.29
C HIS A 51 0.45 1.78 12.14
N VAL A 52 -0.73 2.20 11.70
CA VAL A 52 -1.40 1.60 10.54
C VAL A 52 -0.57 1.77 9.28
N VAL A 53 0.03 2.94 9.03
CA VAL A 53 0.96 3.17 7.92
C VAL A 53 2.14 2.20 7.99
N HIS A 54 2.75 2.05 9.17
CA HIS A 54 3.84 1.10 9.36
C HIS A 54 3.42 -0.33 9.01
N MET A 55 2.30 -0.80 9.56
CA MET A 55 1.81 -2.17 9.31
C MET A 55 1.46 -2.40 7.83
N LEU A 56 0.83 -1.42 7.18
CA LEU A 56 0.53 -1.53 5.73
C LEU A 56 1.81 -1.61 4.89
N ALA A 57 2.88 -0.96 5.32
CA ALA A 57 4.16 -0.97 4.61
C ALA A 57 4.97 -2.25 4.84
N THR A 58 4.89 -2.87 6.02
CA THR A 58 5.80 -3.94 6.44
C THR A 58 5.15 -5.30 6.58
N GLU A 59 3.86 -5.36 6.93
CA GLU A 59 3.18 -6.64 7.16
C GLU A 59 2.63 -7.22 5.86
N VAL A 60 2.90 -8.50 5.66
CA VAL A 60 2.40 -9.26 4.50
C VAL A 60 1.40 -10.32 4.98
N PRO A 61 0.24 -10.49 4.31
CA PRO A 61 -0.72 -11.53 4.66
C PRO A 61 -0.07 -12.92 4.72
N GLY A 62 -0.30 -13.64 5.82
CA GLY A 62 0.42 -14.86 6.14
C GLY A 62 0.00 -16.13 5.37
N ALA A 63 -0.99 -16.07 4.47
CA ALA A 63 -1.50 -17.22 3.75
C ALA A 63 -0.42 -17.84 2.84
N LYS A 64 -0.02 -19.09 3.15
CA LYS A 64 1.02 -19.85 2.42
C LYS A 64 2.37 -19.15 2.22
N GLN A 65 2.61 -18.08 2.92
CA GLN A 65 3.84 -17.29 2.88
C GLN A 65 5.10 -18.12 3.11
N ARG A 66 5.01 -19.16 3.97
CA ARG A 66 6.13 -20.05 4.29
C ARG A 66 6.65 -20.83 3.08
N THR A 67 5.84 -21.04 2.06
CA THR A 67 6.24 -21.78 0.86
C THR A 67 7.26 -21.03 0.01
N TYR A 68 7.17 -19.67 -0.02
CA TYR A 68 8.01 -18.83 -0.88
C TYR A 68 8.78 -17.74 -0.13
N ALA A 69 8.66 -17.68 1.19
CA ALA A 69 9.27 -16.63 2.02
C ALA A 69 9.01 -15.21 1.49
N ALA A 70 7.79 -14.95 1.02
CA ALA A 70 7.39 -13.69 0.39
C ALA A 70 7.18 -12.56 1.42
N PHE A 71 8.27 -12.13 2.07
CA PHE A 71 8.27 -11.06 3.09
C PHE A 71 8.73 -9.75 2.47
N ASN A 72 8.04 -9.32 1.42
CA ASN A 72 8.41 -8.08 0.73
C ASN A 72 7.73 -6.88 1.37
N PRO A 73 8.47 -5.92 1.93
CA PRO A 73 7.92 -4.64 2.34
C PRO A 73 7.43 -3.86 1.12
N ALA A 74 6.64 -2.82 1.34
CA ALA A 74 6.13 -1.99 0.25
C ALA A 74 7.26 -1.21 -0.44
N ASP A 75 7.29 -1.24 -1.76
CA ASP A 75 8.21 -0.44 -2.58
C ASP A 75 7.84 1.04 -2.58
N MET A 76 6.57 1.35 -2.39
CA MET A 76 6.07 2.71 -2.32
C MET A 76 4.94 2.80 -1.30
N VAL A 77 4.94 3.86 -0.53
CA VAL A 77 3.86 4.22 0.40
C VAL A 77 3.49 5.68 0.17
N MET A 78 2.22 5.94 -0.04
CA MET A 78 1.68 7.28 -0.15
C MET A 78 0.62 7.51 0.92
N VAL A 79 0.69 8.66 1.56
CA VAL A 79 -0.31 9.12 2.54
C VAL A 79 -0.86 10.47 2.09
N ASN A 80 -2.16 10.62 2.18
CA ASN A 80 -2.84 11.87 1.88
C ASN A 80 -3.84 12.20 2.99
N PHE A 81 -3.79 13.44 3.49
CA PHE A 81 -4.83 14.02 4.32
C PHE A 81 -5.88 14.66 3.41
N SER A 82 -7.11 14.18 3.49
CA SER A 82 -8.21 14.61 2.61
C SER A 82 -9.53 14.55 3.35
N ASP A 83 -10.46 15.41 2.99
CA ASP A 83 -11.83 15.40 3.53
C ASP A 83 -12.69 14.26 2.95
N MET A 84 -12.18 13.55 1.93
CA MET A 84 -12.84 12.43 1.29
C MET A 84 -11.87 11.26 1.08
N PRO A 85 -12.34 10.01 1.16
CA PRO A 85 -11.52 8.85 0.83
C PRO A 85 -11.17 8.84 -0.67
N LEU A 86 -9.90 8.57 -0.99
CA LEU A 86 -9.40 8.53 -2.36
C LEU A 86 -8.85 7.14 -2.66
N PHE A 87 -9.58 6.37 -3.45
CA PHE A 87 -9.17 5.03 -3.88
C PHE A 87 -8.54 5.08 -5.27
N MET A 88 -7.25 4.74 -5.35
CA MET A 88 -6.44 4.95 -6.55
C MET A 88 -6.32 3.72 -7.44
N ALA A 89 -7.06 2.63 -7.20
CA ALA A 89 -6.96 1.39 -7.98
C ALA A 89 -7.29 1.58 -9.47
N ASN A 90 -8.05 2.61 -9.84
CA ASN A 90 -8.31 2.95 -11.24
C ASN A 90 -7.05 3.33 -12.04
N ALA A 91 -5.93 3.59 -11.37
CA ALA A 91 -4.63 3.69 -12.03
C ALA A 91 -4.28 2.42 -12.83
N PHE A 92 -4.82 1.28 -12.41
CA PHE A 92 -4.56 -0.06 -12.94
C PHE A 92 -5.73 -0.65 -13.76
N GLU A 93 -6.75 0.16 -14.10
CA GLU A 93 -7.86 -0.27 -14.96
C GLU A 93 -7.36 -0.84 -16.29
N LYS A 94 -6.36 -0.20 -16.88
CA LYS A 94 -5.64 -0.76 -18.01
C LYS A 94 -4.50 -1.64 -17.51
N ALA A 95 -4.43 -2.87 -18.00
CA ALA A 95 -3.34 -3.77 -17.67
C ALA A 95 -1.98 -3.10 -17.94
N VAL A 96 -1.13 -3.09 -16.93
CA VAL A 96 0.23 -2.55 -17.06
C VAL A 96 1.00 -3.46 -18.00
N LYS A 97 1.48 -2.90 -19.11
CA LYS A 97 2.35 -3.61 -20.05
C LYS A 97 3.79 -3.45 -19.61
N ALA A 98 4.43 -4.56 -19.31
CA ALA A 98 5.83 -4.55 -18.86
C ALA A 98 6.69 -5.38 -19.81
N LYS A 99 7.83 -4.83 -20.17
CA LYS A 99 8.87 -5.54 -20.92
C LYS A 99 9.92 -6.11 -19.97
N ASP A 100 10.28 -5.34 -18.94
CA ASP A 100 11.38 -5.63 -18.01
C ASP A 100 10.93 -5.61 -16.54
N GLY A 101 9.69 -6.04 -16.26
CA GLY A 101 9.09 -6.07 -14.93
C GLY A 101 7.87 -5.19 -14.79
N PHE A 102 7.06 -5.44 -13.75
CA PHE A 102 5.79 -4.75 -13.54
C PHE A 102 5.87 -3.61 -12.53
N LEU A 103 6.88 -3.57 -11.67
CA LEU A 103 6.94 -2.63 -10.56
C LEU A 103 7.04 -1.18 -11.06
N GLN A 104 8.10 -0.85 -11.80
CA GLN A 104 8.34 0.50 -12.30
C GLN A 104 7.15 1.08 -13.10
N PRO A 105 6.61 0.38 -14.11
CA PRO A 105 5.47 0.90 -14.86
C PRO A 105 4.19 0.97 -14.02
N SER A 106 4.04 0.16 -12.97
CA SER A 106 2.90 0.27 -12.05
C SER A 106 3.00 1.52 -11.19
N LEU A 107 4.18 1.79 -10.62
CA LEU A 107 4.41 3.01 -9.84
C LEU A 107 4.21 4.27 -10.70
N GLN A 108 4.70 4.25 -11.93
CA GLN A 108 4.52 5.34 -12.87
C GLN A 108 3.04 5.56 -13.23
N ALA A 109 2.28 4.48 -13.47
CA ALA A 109 0.85 4.56 -13.72
C ALA A 109 0.09 5.16 -12.53
N PHE A 110 0.48 4.77 -11.30
CA PHE A 110 -0.09 5.31 -10.07
C PHE A 110 0.19 6.81 -9.94
N ASN A 111 1.44 7.24 -10.09
CA ASN A 111 1.83 8.64 -9.97
C ASN A 111 1.12 9.53 -11.01
N GLN A 112 1.06 9.09 -12.27
CA GLN A 112 0.33 9.80 -13.31
C GLN A 112 -1.18 9.86 -13.06
N TYR A 113 -1.76 8.83 -12.47
CA TYR A 113 -3.18 8.84 -12.13
C TYR A 113 -3.44 9.80 -10.97
N TRP A 114 -2.59 9.81 -9.94
CA TRP A 114 -2.66 10.77 -8.84
C TRP A 114 -2.65 12.21 -9.35
N ASP A 115 -1.69 12.56 -10.20
CA ASP A 115 -1.59 13.91 -10.77
C ASP A 115 -2.89 14.32 -11.49
N ARG A 116 -3.49 13.41 -12.25
CA ARG A 116 -4.77 13.68 -12.93
C ARG A 116 -5.92 13.90 -11.94
N VAL A 117 -5.99 13.07 -10.89
CA VAL A 117 -7.04 13.19 -9.87
C VAL A 117 -6.83 14.47 -9.07
N ALA A 118 -5.62 14.73 -8.59
CA ALA A 118 -5.31 15.91 -7.80
C ALA A 118 -5.62 17.22 -8.58
N ASN A 119 -5.18 17.29 -9.82
CA ASN A 119 -5.45 18.46 -10.66
C ASN A 119 -6.93 18.54 -11.07
N GLY A 120 -7.55 17.41 -11.45
CA GLY A 120 -8.93 17.37 -11.93
C GLY A 120 -9.97 17.72 -10.87
N TYR A 121 -9.70 17.34 -9.62
CA TYR A 121 -10.58 17.65 -8.48
C TYR A 121 -10.10 18.81 -7.61
N GLY A 122 -8.98 19.45 -7.97
CA GLY A 122 -8.44 20.56 -7.20
C GLY A 122 -8.05 20.17 -5.77
N LEU A 123 -7.46 18.99 -5.60
CA LEU A 123 -7.07 18.52 -4.27
C LEU A 123 -5.96 19.42 -3.72
N ASN A 124 -6.15 19.87 -2.51
CA ASN A 124 -5.23 20.75 -1.80
C ASN A 124 -4.81 20.22 -0.42
N GLY A 125 -5.18 18.99 -0.12
CA GLY A 125 -4.75 18.28 1.10
C GLY A 125 -3.26 17.98 1.11
N ALA A 126 -2.69 17.89 2.30
CA ALA A 126 -1.29 17.52 2.45
C ALA A 126 -1.08 16.06 2.03
N ALA A 127 -0.09 15.82 1.18
CA ALA A 127 0.26 14.48 0.70
C ALA A 127 1.77 14.27 0.75
N ALA A 128 2.19 13.05 1.07
CA ALA A 128 3.60 12.65 1.08
C ALA A 128 3.76 11.22 0.57
N GLN A 129 4.91 10.96 -0.03
CA GLN A 129 5.26 9.68 -0.62
C GLN A 129 6.67 9.26 -0.20
N PHE A 130 6.82 7.99 0.13
CA PHE A 130 8.10 7.28 0.25
C PHE A 130 8.17 6.25 -0.87
N SER A 131 9.31 6.13 -1.53
CA SER A 131 9.55 5.11 -2.56
C SER A 131 10.97 4.58 -2.48
N LEU A 132 11.12 3.26 -2.67
CA LEU A 132 12.42 2.58 -2.85
C LEU A 132 12.90 2.65 -4.30
N SER A 133 12.00 2.96 -5.22
CA SER A 133 12.25 2.94 -6.66
C SER A 133 12.49 4.34 -7.20
N ASP A 134 13.42 4.47 -8.13
CA ASP A 134 13.68 5.68 -8.92
C ASP A 134 12.55 5.86 -9.95
N VAL A 135 11.39 6.29 -9.49
CA VAL A 135 10.26 6.67 -10.34
C VAL A 135 10.18 8.17 -10.38
N ASP A 136 9.82 8.72 -11.55
CA ASP A 136 9.55 10.15 -11.65
C ASP A 136 8.63 10.59 -10.53
N PRO A 137 9.03 11.57 -9.73
CA PRO A 137 8.21 12.04 -8.62
C PRO A 137 6.86 12.54 -9.14
N ILE A 138 5.84 12.43 -8.30
CA ILE A 138 4.55 13.03 -8.59
C ILE A 138 4.75 14.53 -8.79
N THR A 139 4.27 15.04 -9.92
CA THR A 139 4.31 16.47 -10.21
C THR A 139 3.18 17.14 -9.44
N GLY A 140 3.48 17.82 -8.35
CA GLY A 140 2.45 18.48 -7.58
C GLY A 140 2.83 18.65 -6.11
N GLN A 141 1.82 18.79 -5.26
CA GLN A 141 1.99 19.08 -3.84
C GLN A 141 2.26 17.84 -2.99
N VAL A 142 2.97 16.82 -3.54
CA VAL A 142 3.33 15.60 -2.82
C VAL A 142 4.77 15.69 -2.34
N GLN A 143 4.96 15.71 -1.03
CA GLN A 143 6.29 15.75 -0.43
C GLN A 143 6.97 14.38 -0.59
N GLN A 144 8.21 14.38 -1.07
CA GLN A 144 9.01 13.15 -1.18
C GLN A 144 9.75 12.89 0.14
N MET A 145 9.49 11.76 0.74
CA MET A 145 10.12 11.35 1.99
C MET A 145 11.24 10.35 1.71
N PRO A 146 12.49 10.63 2.09
CA PRO A 146 13.62 9.74 1.87
C PRO A 146 13.48 8.37 2.55
N THR A 147 12.75 8.30 3.66
CA THR A 147 12.59 7.07 4.44
C THR A 147 11.15 6.90 4.93
N LEU A 148 10.75 5.66 5.21
CA LEU A 148 9.46 5.36 5.84
C LEU A 148 9.33 6.05 7.21
N GLU A 149 10.41 6.16 7.98
CA GLU A 149 10.38 6.83 9.28
C GLU A 149 10.10 8.33 9.15
N GLN A 150 10.62 8.98 8.11
CA GLN A 150 10.30 10.39 7.83
C GLN A 150 8.84 10.55 7.39
N LEU A 151 8.31 9.63 6.56
CA LEU A 151 6.89 9.60 6.22
C LEU A 151 6.01 9.43 7.48
N LYS A 152 6.37 8.53 8.38
CA LYS A 152 5.68 8.30 9.65
C LYS A 152 5.72 9.54 10.55
N SER A 153 6.86 10.21 10.62
CA SER A 153 7.00 11.46 11.40
C SER A 153 6.12 12.56 10.81
N TRP A 154 6.08 12.68 9.49
CA TRP A 154 5.20 13.61 8.79
C TRP A 154 3.71 13.33 9.09
N VAL A 155 3.29 12.05 9.11
CA VAL A 155 1.92 11.67 9.50
C VAL A 155 1.63 12.06 10.95
N ARG A 156 2.56 11.79 11.86
CA ARG A 156 2.44 12.14 13.29
C ARG A 156 2.31 13.66 13.49
N ASN A 157 2.97 14.44 12.65
CA ASN A 157 2.89 15.90 12.63
C ASN A 157 1.71 16.44 11.79
N ASN A 158 0.68 15.62 11.55
CA ASN A 158 -0.55 16.03 10.83
C ASN A 158 -0.31 16.55 9.41
N GLY A 159 0.70 16.04 8.72
CA GLY A 159 1.03 16.48 7.36
C GLY A 159 1.87 17.75 7.28
N GLU A 160 2.43 18.19 8.39
CA GLU A 160 3.36 19.33 8.45
C GLU A 160 4.82 18.84 8.43
N ALA A 161 5.69 19.61 7.77
CA ALA A 161 7.12 19.29 7.63
C ALA A 161 7.93 19.59 8.91
#